data_aca47df64dad379299e63741202aeff8
#
_entry.id   aca47df64dad379299e63741202aeff8
#
_cell.length_a   1.000
_cell.length_b   1.000
_cell.length_c   1.000
_cell.angle_alpha   90.00
_cell.angle_beta   90.00
_cell.angle_gamma   90.00
#
_symmetry.space_group_name_H-M   'P 1'
#
loop_
_entity.id
_entity.type
_entity.pdbx_description
1 polymer ?
#
loop_
_entity_poly.entity_id
_entity_poly.type
_entity_poly.pdbx_seq_one_letter_code
_entity_poly.pdbx_strand_id
1 'polypeptide(L)'
;MKKADTIEALAKEINVPAETLKATLETWNKAVADKNDAEFGRKTAMDHDLSKGPYYAIQIAPGIHHTMGGLKINTNTQVLKEDGSVIKGLYAAGEVTGGIHGANRIGGNAVADIIIFGRQAGAQSAAYAKEN
;
A
#
# COMPACT_ATOMS: atom_id res chain seq x y z
N MET A 1 2.58 -17.33 -10.12
CA MET A 1 1.56 -18.07 -9.34
C MET A 1 1.77 -19.56 -9.58
N LYS A 2 1.78 -20.36 -8.52
CA LYS A 2 1.85 -21.82 -8.57
C LYS A 2 0.48 -22.40 -8.23
N LYS A 3 0.15 -23.56 -8.79
CA LYS A 3 -1.11 -24.28 -8.54
C LYS A 3 -0.82 -25.76 -8.35
N ALA A 4 -1.46 -26.39 -7.39
CA ALA A 4 -1.40 -27.84 -7.17
C ALA A 4 -2.71 -28.36 -6.56
N ASP A 5 -2.99 -29.64 -6.79
CA ASP A 5 -4.22 -30.26 -6.29
C ASP A 5 -4.06 -30.77 -4.85
N THR A 6 -2.84 -30.98 -4.36
CA THR A 6 -2.54 -31.40 -2.99
C THR A 6 -1.54 -30.46 -2.31
N ILE A 7 -1.53 -30.49 -0.96
CA ILE A 7 -0.60 -29.69 -0.16
C ILE A 7 0.85 -30.10 -0.42
N GLU A 8 1.12 -31.40 -0.53
CA GLU A 8 2.45 -31.95 -0.78
C GLU A 8 2.99 -31.50 -2.15
N ALA A 9 2.12 -31.53 -3.18
CA ALA A 9 2.48 -31.07 -4.51
C ALA A 9 2.76 -29.56 -4.51
N LEU A 10 1.94 -28.76 -3.82
CA LEU A 10 2.19 -27.32 -3.69
C LEU A 10 3.48 -27.04 -2.93
N ALA A 11 3.73 -27.72 -1.82
CA ALA A 11 4.94 -27.59 -1.03
C ALA A 11 6.21 -27.80 -1.88
N LYS A 12 6.20 -28.84 -2.74
CA LYS A 12 7.27 -29.08 -3.70
C LYS A 12 7.44 -27.93 -4.69
N GLU A 13 6.35 -27.41 -5.23
CA GLU A 13 6.37 -26.29 -6.21
C GLU A 13 6.92 -24.99 -5.64
N ILE A 14 6.72 -24.75 -4.34
CA ILE A 14 7.20 -23.55 -3.65
C ILE A 14 8.46 -23.77 -2.83
N ASN A 15 9.03 -25.00 -2.90
CA ASN A 15 10.26 -25.39 -2.23
C ASN A 15 10.23 -25.21 -0.71
N VAL A 16 9.15 -25.68 -0.07
CA VAL A 16 9.01 -25.73 1.41
C VAL A 16 8.75 -27.18 1.85
N PRO A 17 9.12 -27.57 3.09
CA PRO A 17 8.76 -28.88 3.62
C PRO A 17 7.23 -29.06 3.68
N ALA A 18 6.73 -30.21 3.21
CA ALA A 18 5.29 -30.46 3.15
C ALA A 18 4.63 -30.41 4.54
N GLU A 19 5.28 -30.94 5.57
CA GLU A 19 4.78 -30.92 6.95
C GLU A 19 4.66 -29.49 7.49
N THR A 20 5.60 -28.60 7.15
CA THR A 20 5.54 -27.19 7.54
C THR A 20 4.37 -26.49 6.89
N LEU A 21 4.16 -26.68 5.59
CA LEU A 21 3.01 -26.09 4.88
C LEU A 21 1.69 -26.62 5.44
N LYS A 22 1.61 -27.93 5.69
CA LYS A 22 0.41 -28.57 6.28
C LYS A 22 0.09 -28.00 7.64
N ALA A 23 1.05 -27.90 8.54
CA ALA A 23 0.85 -27.32 9.87
C ALA A 23 0.38 -25.84 9.80
N THR A 24 0.94 -25.06 8.87
CA THR A 24 0.51 -23.67 8.64
C THR A 24 -0.96 -23.60 8.18
N LEU A 25 -1.36 -24.45 7.24
CA LEU A 25 -2.75 -24.49 6.78
C LEU A 25 -3.71 -25.00 7.84
N GLU A 26 -3.32 -25.99 8.67
CA GLU A 26 -4.11 -26.44 9.81
C GLU A 26 -4.33 -25.33 10.85
N THR A 27 -3.27 -24.56 11.15
CA THR A 27 -3.37 -23.38 12.03
C THR A 27 -4.35 -22.36 11.48
N TRP A 28 -4.27 -22.05 10.18
CA TRP A 28 -5.23 -21.15 9.52
C TRP A 28 -6.65 -21.69 9.57
N ASN A 29 -6.86 -22.96 9.22
CA ASN A 29 -8.19 -23.57 9.22
C ASN A 29 -8.82 -23.56 10.62
N LYS A 30 -8.01 -23.77 11.66
CA LYS A 30 -8.45 -23.63 13.06
C LYS A 30 -8.84 -22.19 13.38
N ALA A 31 -8.02 -21.22 12.99
CA ALA A 31 -8.31 -19.80 13.20
C ALA A 31 -9.62 -19.38 12.52
N VAL A 32 -9.88 -19.88 11.30
CA VAL A 32 -11.15 -19.66 10.56
C VAL A 32 -12.34 -20.26 11.32
N ALA A 33 -12.20 -21.49 11.80
CA ALA A 33 -13.27 -22.17 12.55
C ALA A 33 -13.59 -21.46 13.87
N ASP A 34 -12.57 -21.04 14.59
CA ASP A 34 -12.68 -20.36 15.88
C ASP A 34 -13.03 -18.86 15.74
N LYS A 35 -13.02 -18.30 14.52
CA LYS A 35 -13.11 -16.86 14.25
C LYS A 35 -12.11 -16.03 15.06
N ASN A 36 -10.95 -16.62 15.32
CA ASN A 36 -9.90 -16.04 16.14
C ASN A 36 -8.54 -16.55 15.72
N ASP A 37 -7.69 -15.63 15.26
CA ASP A 37 -6.28 -15.91 15.02
C ASP A 37 -5.50 -15.64 16.32
N ALA A 38 -5.08 -16.71 16.95
CA ALA A 38 -4.40 -16.63 18.26
C ALA A 38 -2.97 -16.05 18.16
N GLU A 39 -2.33 -16.15 16.98
CA GLU A 39 -0.95 -15.71 16.77
C GLU A 39 -0.87 -14.22 16.44
N PHE A 40 -1.69 -13.73 15.52
CA PHE A 40 -1.66 -12.34 15.02
C PHE A 40 -2.88 -11.51 15.41
N GLY A 41 -3.85 -12.09 16.09
CA GLY A 41 -5.03 -11.38 16.58
C GLY A 41 -6.00 -10.94 15.49
N ARG A 42 -5.93 -11.53 14.28
CA ARG A 42 -6.85 -11.23 13.18
C ARG A 42 -8.27 -11.70 13.54
N LYS A 43 -9.26 -10.83 13.31
CA LYS A 43 -10.67 -11.08 13.63
C LYS A 43 -11.61 -10.89 12.43
N THR A 44 -11.12 -10.49 11.28
CA THR A 44 -11.90 -10.16 10.10
C THR A 44 -11.38 -10.87 8.86
N ALA A 45 -12.23 -11.01 7.83
CA ALA A 45 -11.90 -11.69 6.57
C ALA A 45 -11.36 -13.12 6.79
N MET A 46 -12.05 -13.88 7.67
CA MET A 46 -11.75 -15.28 8.00
C MET A 46 -12.98 -16.13 7.66
N ASP A 47 -13.39 -16.06 6.38
CA ASP A 47 -14.65 -16.68 5.91
C ASP A 47 -14.40 -17.97 5.14
N HIS A 48 -13.15 -18.23 4.74
CA HIS A 48 -12.76 -19.37 3.93
C HIS A 48 -11.58 -20.10 4.54
N ASP A 49 -11.76 -21.39 4.75
CA ASP A 49 -10.68 -22.30 5.10
C ASP A 49 -9.89 -22.74 3.85
N LEU A 50 -8.81 -23.44 4.08
CA LEU A 50 -7.94 -24.02 3.05
C LEU A 50 -7.84 -25.54 3.22
N SER A 51 -8.97 -26.20 3.56
CA SER A 51 -9.03 -27.64 3.76
C SER A 51 -9.12 -28.45 2.48
N LYS A 52 -9.54 -27.83 1.37
CA LYS A 52 -9.74 -28.49 0.07
C LYS A 52 -9.02 -27.75 -1.04
N GLY A 53 -8.33 -28.52 -1.90
CA GLY A 53 -7.74 -27.99 -3.12
C GLY A 53 -8.76 -27.63 -4.22
N PRO A 54 -8.30 -27.10 -5.36
CA PRO A 54 -6.91 -26.88 -5.66
C PRO A 54 -6.28 -25.71 -4.88
N TYR A 55 -5.00 -25.83 -4.56
CA TYR A 55 -4.24 -24.83 -3.81
C TYR A 55 -3.48 -23.91 -4.76
N TYR A 56 -3.33 -22.66 -4.37
CA TYR A 56 -2.59 -21.65 -5.12
C TYR A 56 -1.57 -20.95 -4.20
N ALA A 57 -0.38 -20.68 -4.72
CA ALA A 57 0.65 -19.93 -4.03
C ALA A 57 1.20 -18.79 -4.91
N ILE A 58 1.37 -17.62 -4.30
CA ILE A 58 1.99 -16.46 -4.93
C ILE A 58 3.08 -15.96 -4.00
N GLN A 59 4.30 -15.84 -4.52
CA GLN A 59 5.38 -15.20 -3.78
C GLN A 59 5.14 -13.70 -3.79
N ILE A 60 5.11 -13.11 -2.59
CA ILE A 60 4.97 -11.67 -2.37
C ILE A 60 6.12 -11.17 -1.50
N ALA A 61 6.38 -9.89 -1.57
CA ALA A 61 7.28 -9.17 -0.68
C ALA A 61 6.61 -7.89 -0.19
N PRO A 62 6.94 -7.41 1.01
CA PRO A 62 6.48 -6.11 1.45
C PRO A 62 7.05 -5.00 0.57
N GLY A 63 6.25 -3.99 0.29
CA GLY A 63 6.64 -2.83 -0.50
C GLY A 63 5.86 -1.60 -0.06
N ILE A 64 6.47 -0.43 -0.20
CA ILE A 64 5.79 0.84 0.04
C ILE A 64 5.11 1.25 -1.26
N HIS A 65 3.79 1.34 -1.23
CA HIS A 65 2.99 1.73 -2.39
C HIS A 65 2.88 3.24 -2.54
N HIS A 66 2.81 3.97 -1.42
CA HIS A 66 2.63 5.42 -1.38
C HIS A 66 3.12 5.98 -0.06
N THR A 67 3.83 7.09 -0.10
CA THR A 67 4.17 7.86 1.10
C THR A 67 3.02 8.81 1.43
N MET A 68 2.49 8.77 2.66
CA MET A 68 1.41 9.68 3.07
C MET A 68 1.95 11.03 3.55
N GLY A 69 3.19 11.04 4.04
CA GLY A 69 3.94 12.23 4.42
C GLY A 69 4.78 12.76 3.28
N GLY A 70 5.27 13.99 3.42
CA GLY A 70 6.12 14.65 2.43
C GLY A 70 6.26 16.13 2.66
N LEU A 71 6.61 16.87 1.63
CA LEU A 71 6.76 18.31 1.67
C LEU A 71 5.41 18.98 2.00
N LYS A 72 5.42 19.87 2.97
CA LYS A 72 4.24 20.67 3.31
C LYS A 72 4.07 21.77 2.26
N ILE A 73 2.87 21.88 1.71
CA ILE A 73 2.51 22.88 0.71
C ILE A 73 1.31 23.71 1.15
N ASN A 74 1.17 24.91 0.61
CA ASN A 74 -0.06 25.71 0.74
C ASN A 74 -1.03 25.44 -0.43
N THR A 75 -2.15 26.15 -0.46
CA THR A 75 -3.17 26.03 -1.51
C THR A 75 -2.68 26.45 -2.91
N ASN A 76 -1.57 27.18 -3.01
CA ASN A 76 -0.92 27.53 -4.26
C ASN A 76 0.21 26.56 -4.64
N THR A 77 0.30 25.40 -3.97
CA THR A 77 1.33 24.37 -4.17
C THR A 77 2.78 24.82 -3.90
N GLN A 78 2.95 25.97 -3.23
CA GLN A 78 4.25 26.45 -2.79
C GLN A 78 4.73 25.64 -1.59
N VAL A 79 6.00 25.24 -1.60
CA VAL A 79 6.61 24.50 -0.48
C VAL A 79 6.81 25.43 0.71
N LEU A 80 6.42 24.95 1.88
CA LEU A 80 6.56 25.67 3.14
C LEU A 80 7.76 25.19 3.94
N LYS A 81 8.42 26.10 4.61
CA LYS A 81 9.42 25.81 5.64
C LYS A 81 8.73 25.33 6.92
N GLU A 82 9.52 24.91 7.89
CA GLU A 82 9.03 24.47 9.20
C GLU A 82 8.25 25.56 9.95
N ASP A 83 8.68 26.82 9.82
CA ASP A 83 8.03 28.00 10.40
C ASP A 83 6.74 28.42 9.67
N GLY A 84 6.36 27.71 8.61
CA GLY A 84 5.19 28.01 7.78
C GLY A 84 5.41 29.05 6.69
N SER A 85 6.58 29.66 6.60
CA SER A 85 6.92 30.61 5.52
C SER A 85 7.15 29.86 4.19
N VAL A 86 6.84 30.55 3.07
CA VAL A 86 7.01 30.00 1.72
C VAL A 86 8.48 29.99 1.31
N ILE A 87 8.92 28.90 0.69
CA ILE A 87 10.18 28.86 -0.06
C ILE A 87 9.91 29.43 -1.46
N LYS A 88 10.38 30.64 -1.72
CA LYS A 88 10.14 31.35 -2.99
C LYS A 88 10.65 30.56 -4.18
N GLY A 89 9.83 30.42 -5.22
CA GLY A 89 10.16 29.72 -6.44
C GLY A 89 10.15 28.19 -6.37
N LEU A 90 9.82 27.60 -5.19
CA LEU A 90 9.72 26.15 -5.02
C LEU A 90 8.25 25.70 -4.92
N TYR A 91 7.87 24.82 -5.82
CA TYR A 91 6.53 24.22 -5.89
C TYR A 91 6.63 22.71 -5.86
N ALA A 92 5.61 22.03 -5.32
CA ALA A 92 5.57 20.58 -5.27
C ALA A 92 4.13 20.07 -5.45
N ALA A 93 4.01 18.89 -6.06
CA ALA A 93 2.73 18.19 -6.25
C ALA A 93 2.93 16.67 -6.32
N GLY A 94 1.88 15.90 -6.05
CA GLY A 94 1.87 14.44 -6.10
C GLY A 94 2.46 13.80 -4.85
N GLU A 95 2.92 12.57 -4.95
CA GLU A 95 3.34 11.75 -3.82
C GLU A 95 4.41 12.40 -2.91
N VAL A 96 5.26 13.27 -3.47
CA VAL A 96 6.28 13.99 -2.71
C VAL A 96 5.69 14.96 -1.68
N THR A 97 4.40 15.30 -1.77
CA THR A 97 3.71 16.22 -0.86
C THR A 97 3.00 15.45 0.25
N GLY A 98 2.98 16.03 1.46
CA GLY A 98 2.27 15.50 2.63
C GLY A 98 1.01 16.30 2.96
N GLY A 99 0.06 15.63 3.65
CA GLY A 99 -1.13 16.28 4.20
C GLY A 99 -2.38 16.24 3.32
N ILE A 100 -2.28 15.96 2.02
CA ILE A 100 -3.42 15.93 1.10
C ILE A 100 -4.35 14.75 1.41
N HIS A 101 -3.78 13.58 1.67
CA HIS A 101 -4.54 12.34 1.89
C HIS A 101 -4.71 11.96 3.37
N GLY A 102 -4.24 12.79 4.30
CA GLY A 102 -4.22 12.46 5.71
C GLY A 102 -3.34 11.27 6.04
N ALA A 103 -3.80 10.38 6.93
CA ALA A 103 -3.03 9.24 7.40
C ALA A 103 -3.06 8.04 6.44
N ASN A 104 -4.03 7.99 5.52
CA ASN A 104 -4.16 6.88 4.56
C ASN A 104 -4.92 7.33 3.31
N ARG A 105 -4.51 6.82 2.16
CA ARG A 105 -5.09 7.16 0.86
C ARG A 105 -5.90 5.99 0.29
N ILE A 106 -7.14 6.25 -0.10
CA ILE A 106 -7.94 5.29 -0.85
C ILE A 106 -7.34 5.08 -2.25
N GLY A 107 -7.28 3.83 -2.70
CA GLY A 107 -6.77 3.47 -4.02
C GLY A 107 -7.41 4.28 -5.16
N GLY A 108 -6.61 4.68 -6.14
CA GLY A 108 -7.02 5.52 -7.26
C GLY A 108 -6.88 7.02 -7.02
N ASN A 109 -7.01 7.52 -5.79
CA ASN A 109 -6.97 8.96 -5.51
C ASN A 109 -5.62 9.64 -5.84
N ALA A 110 -4.53 8.87 -5.94
CA ALA A 110 -3.26 9.42 -6.41
C ALA A 110 -3.35 10.01 -7.82
N VAL A 111 -4.18 9.43 -8.70
CA VAL A 111 -4.35 9.93 -10.08
C VAL A 111 -5.00 11.31 -10.07
N ALA A 112 -6.05 11.49 -9.27
CA ALA A 112 -6.69 12.81 -9.11
C ALA A 112 -5.73 13.84 -8.52
N ASP A 113 -4.97 13.46 -7.49
CA ASP A 113 -3.96 14.29 -6.85
C ASP A 113 -2.91 14.79 -7.85
N ILE A 114 -2.19 13.88 -8.53
CA ILE A 114 -1.12 14.28 -9.46
C ILE A 114 -1.61 15.13 -10.63
N ILE A 115 -2.84 14.94 -11.09
CA ILE A 115 -3.41 15.73 -12.19
C ILE A 115 -3.80 17.13 -11.69
N ILE A 116 -4.53 17.23 -10.60
CA ILE A 116 -5.05 18.50 -10.10
C ILE A 116 -3.92 19.37 -9.58
N PHE A 117 -3.15 18.86 -8.61
CA PHE A 117 -2.05 19.64 -8.01
C PHE A 117 -0.87 19.81 -8.96
N GLY A 118 -0.59 18.84 -9.85
CA GLY A 118 0.43 19.00 -10.88
C GLY A 118 0.12 20.12 -11.86
N ARG A 119 -1.12 20.25 -12.32
CA ARG A 119 -1.55 21.37 -13.17
C ARG A 119 -1.45 22.71 -12.44
N GLN A 120 -1.85 22.75 -11.18
CA GLN A 120 -1.76 23.96 -10.37
C GLN A 120 -0.31 24.36 -10.11
N ALA A 121 0.55 23.43 -9.71
CA ALA A 121 1.97 23.68 -9.50
C ALA A 121 2.65 24.20 -10.78
N GLY A 122 2.35 23.59 -11.92
CA GLY A 122 2.86 24.04 -13.22
C GLY A 122 2.42 25.46 -13.58
N ALA A 123 1.13 25.79 -13.38
CA ALA A 123 0.62 27.14 -13.65
C ALA A 123 1.26 28.20 -12.73
N GLN A 124 1.36 27.92 -11.43
CA GLN A 124 1.93 28.82 -10.44
C GLN A 124 3.43 29.04 -10.66
N SER A 125 4.18 27.97 -10.93
CA SER A 125 5.63 28.08 -11.21
C SER A 125 5.92 28.84 -12.51
N ALA A 126 5.10 28.63 -13.55
CA ALA A 126 5.23 29.38 -14.80
C ALA A 126 4.89 30.87 -14.64
N ALA A 127 3.89 31.20 -13.83
CA ALA A 127 3.58 32.59 -13.49
C ALA A 127 4.76 33.25 -12.74
N TYR A 128 5.25 32.58 -11.70
CA TYR A 128 6.40 33.06 -10.93
C TYR A 128 7.66 33.34 -11.81
N ALA A 129 7.95 32.42 -12.74
CA ALA A 129 9.11 32.57 -13.63
C ALA A 129 8.99 33.72 -14.64
N LYS A 130 7.77 34.20 -14.93
CA LYS A 130 7.53 35.35 -15.81
C LYS A 130 7.69 36.70 -15.09
N GLU A 131 7.53 36.69 -13.78
CA GLU A 131 7.55 37.87 -12.93
C GLU A 131 8.95 38.14 -12.34
N ASN A 132 9.84 37.14 -12.40
CA ASN A 132 11.20 37.17 -11.83
C ASN A 132 12.25 36.68 -12.82
#